data_48031c0688d46c10ec24753153218ee8
#
_entry.id   48031c0688d46c10ec24753153218ee8
#
_cell.length_a   1.000
_cell.length_b   1.000
_cell.length_c   1.000
_cell.angle_alpha   90.00
_cell.angle_beta   90.00
_cell.angle_gamma   90.00
#
_symmetry.space_group_name_H-M   'P 1'
#
loop_
_entity.id
_entity.type
_entity.pdbx_description
1 polymer ?
#
loop_
_entity_poly.entity_id
_entity_poly.type
_entity_poly.pdbx_seq_one_letter_code
_entity_poly.pdbx_strand_id
1 'polypeptide(L)'
;MIRRLFVFGLIALLVSGSALAEELPPLVRLHVVAEDDSEEAQALKKELRNVCLRCAEVCIGDAPDADAAYMRLQDHVQDFETACAARARELGYTGDISAETGSFGFPDRLYGDVLVPAGEYRALRITIGSGEGHNWWCVLYPTLCVINEEDAASGEIRYYSRVLEWLKARIGGVL
;
A
#
# COMPACT_ATOMS: atom_id res chain seq x y z
N MET A 1 54.87 -48.96 23.26
CA MET A 1 54.31 -48.45 21.98
C MET A 1 52.96 -47.87 22.25
N ILE A 2 52.87 -46.53 22.44
CA ILE A 2 51.60 -45.84 22.77
C ILE A 2 51.16 -45.11 21.53
N ARG A 3 50.04 -45.58 20.92
CA ARG A 3 49.38 -44.97 19.77
C ARG A 3 48.54 -43.80 20.26
N ARG A 4 48.98 -42.60 19.99
CA ARG A 4 48.19 -41.38 20.23
C ARG A 4 47.11 -41.25 19.12
N LEU A 5 45.85 -41.39 19.52
CA LEU A 5 44.70 -41.02 18.68
C LEU A 5 44.51 -39.48 18.77
N PHE A 6 44.71 -38.80 17.67
CA PHE A 6 44.29 -37.40 17.51
C PHE A 6 42.78 -37.39 17.11
N VAL A 7 41.97 -36.95 18.05
CA VAL A 7 40.55 -36.66 17.76
C VAL A 7 40.50 -35.21 17.23
N PHE A 8 40.31 -35.06 15.92
CA PHE A 8 40.00 -33.76 15.34
C PHE A 8 38.52 -33.46 15.61
N GLY A 9 38.26 -32.58 16.60
CA GLY A 9 36.97 -32.01 16.83
C GLY A 9 36.67 -30.99 15.76
N LEU A 10 35.78 -31.35 14.78
CA LEU A 10 35.22 -30.46 13.81
C LEU A 10 34.16 -29.60 14.50
N ILE A 11 34.51 -28.40 14.94
CA ILE A 11 33.55 -27.40 15.41
C ILE A 11 32.89 -26.84 14.18
N ALA A 12 31.69 -27.37 13.85
CA ALA A 12 30.78 -26.76 12.86
C ALA A 12 30.23 -25.48 13.48
N LEU A 13 30.81 -24.35 13.10
CA LEU A 13 30.27 -23.04 13.42
C LEU A 13 28.99 -22.85 12.60
N LEU A 14 27.82 -23.14 13.19
CA LEU A 14 26.52 -22.80 12.65
C LEU A 14 26.40 -21.27 12.72
N VAL A 15 26.86 -20.62 11.67
CA VAL A 15 26.47 -19.21 11.41
C VAL A 15 25.00 -19.23 11.07
N SER A 16 24.16 -19.09 12.08
CA SER A 16 22.75 -18.73 11.89
C SER A 16 22.74 -17.32 11.33
N GLY A 17 22.82 -17.22 10.00
CA GLY A 17 22.54 -15.99 9.28
C GLY A 17 21.07 -15.66 9.52
N SER A 18 20.76 -14.94 10.59
CA SER A 18 19.52 -14.17 10.66
C SER A 18 19.65 -13.16 9.56
N ALA A 19 19.05 -13.44 8.39
CA ALA A 19 18.74 -12.41 7.42
C ALA A 19 17.94 -11.38 8.23
N LEU A 20 18.54 -10.24 8.52
CA LEU A 20 17.82 -9.09 9.05
C LEU A 20 16.81 -8.75 7.95
N ALA A 21 15.58 -9.21 8.12
CA ALA A 21 14.47 -8.71 7.31
C ALA A 21 14.46 -7.22 7.57
N GLU A 22 14.87 -6.45 6.57
CA GLU A 22 14.89 -5.00 6.64
C GLU A 22 13.46 -4.54 6.89
N GLU A 23 13.22 -3.98 8.08
CA GLU A 23 11.90 -3.61 8.52
C GLU A 23 11.43 -2.45 7.66
N LEU A 24 10.31 -2.66 6.93
CA LEU A 24 9.72 -1.59 6.14
C LEU A 24 9.38 -0.41 7.04
N PRO A 25 9.52 0.81 6.55
CA PRO A 25 9.10 1.98 7.31
C PRO A 25 7.60 1.89 7.62
N PRO A 26 7.10 2.59 8.64
CA PRO A 26 5.69 2.68 8.90
C PRO A 26 4.91 3.14 7.66
N LEU A 27 3.92 2.34 7.25
CA LEU A 27 3.12 2.59 6.05
C LEU A 27 1.71 3.05 6.42
N VAL A 28 1.15 3.93 5.57
CA VAL A 28 -0.27 4.20 5.53
C VAL A 28 -0.80 3.72 4.18
N ARG A 29 -1.86 2.92 4.18
CA ARG A 29 -2.33 2.22 2.99
C ARG A 29 -3.69 2.73 2.51
N LEU A 30 -4.06 2.35 1.28
CA LEU A 30 -5.39 2.56 0.70
C LEU A 30 -6.01 1.21 0.34
N HIS A 31 -7.28 1.10 0.65
CA HIS A 31 -8.10 -0.05 0.35
C HIS A 31 -9.39 0.45 -0.32
N VAL A 32 -9.62 0.09 -1.57
CA VAL A 32 -10.87 0.40 -2.29
C VAL A 32 -11.56 -0.91 -2.63
N VAL A 33 -12.78 -1.08 -2.10
CA VAL A 33 -13.58 -2.29 -2.24
C VAL A 33 -14.68 -2.03 -3.25
N ALA A 34 -14.77 -2.86 -4.30
CA ALA A 34 -15.88 -2.79 -5.24
C ALA A 34 -17.16 -3.37 -4.65
N GLU A 35 -18.32 -2.95 -5.16
CA GLU A 35 -19.61 -3.51 -4.78
C GLU A 35 -19.67 -5.01 -5.07
N ASP A 36 -19.28 -5.37 -6.31
CA ASP A 36 -19.20 -6.75 -6.79
C ASP A 36 -18.08 -6.91 -7.83
N ASP A 37 -18.04 -8.06 -8.51
CA ASP A 37 -17.02 -8.36 -9.53
C ASP A 37 -17.48 -8.11 -10.97
N SER A 38 -18.58 -7.39 -11.19
CA SER A 38 -19.00 -6.95 -12.52
C SER A 38 -17.99 -5.99 -13.14
N GLU A 39 -17.97 -5.91 -14.47
CA GLU A 39 -17.07 -5.00 -15.19
C GLU A 39 -17.33 -3.54 -14.81
N GLU A 40 -18.60 -3.18 -14.62
CA GLU A 40 -19.04 -1.86 -14.22
C GLU A 40 -18.55 -1.48 -12.81
N ALA A 41 -18.71 -2.38 -11.83
CA ALA A 41 -18.26 -2.16 -10.46
C ALA A 41 -16.72 -2.08 -10.38
N GLN A 42 -16.02 -2.91 -11.15
CA GLN A 42 -14.56 -2.88 -11.22
C GLN A 42 -14.05 -1.62 -11.95
N ALA A 43 -14.76 -1.10 -12.96
CA ALA A 43 -14.44 0.15 -13.62
C ALA A 43 -14.66 1.34 -12.66
N LEU A 44 -15.78 1.39 -11.97
CA LEU A 44 -16.09 2.41 -10.95
C LEU A 44 -15.01 2.43 -9.85
N LYS A 45 -14.63 1.26 -9.33
CA LYS A 45 -13.55 1.15 -8.34
C LYS A 45 -12.25 1.81 -8.81
N LYS A 46 -11.86 1.63 -10.08
CA LYS A 46 -10.65 2.25 -10.65
C LYS A 46 -10.77 3.77 -10.68
N GLU A 47 -11.93 4.29 -11.03
CA GLU A 47 -12.18 5.73 -11.02
C GLU A 47 -12.11 6.32 -9.62
N LEU A 48 -12.77 5.69 -8.63
CA LEU A 48 -12.75 6.16 -7.25
C LEU A 48 -11.36 6.04 -6.61
N ARG A 49 -10.60 5.00 -6.94
CA ARG A 49 -9.18 4.90 -6.60
C ARG A 49 -8.42 6.15 -7.09
N ASN A 50 -8.63 6.56 -8.34
CA ASN A 50 -7.95 7.73 -8.91
C ASN A 50 -8.33 9.02 -8.17
N VAL A 51 -9.60 9.16 -7.77
CA VAL A 51 -10.04 10.26 -6.89
C VAL A 51 -9.29 10.24 -5.57
N CYS A 52 -9.23 9.09 -4.89
CA CYS A 52 -8.54 8.95 -3.62
C CYS A 52 -7.06 9.31 -3.70
N LEU A 53 -6.36 8.88 -4.76
CA LEU A 53 -4.93 9.16 -4.92
C LEU A 53 -4.67 10.66 -5.11
N ARG A 54 -5.51 11.37 -5.89
CA ARG A 54 -5.40 12.84 -6.02
C ARG A 54 -5.70 13.57 -4.71
N CYS A 55 -6.75 13.17 -4.00
CA CYS A 55 -7.07 13.75 -2.68
C CYS A 55 -5.93 13.50 -1.67
N ALA A 56 -5.36 12.29 -1.68
CA ALA A 56 -4.26 11.94 -0.79
C ALA A 56 -3.00 12.76 -1.10
N GLU A 57 -2.67 12.99 -2.37
CA GLU A 57 -1.53 13.83 -2.74
C GLU A 57 -1.64 15.25 -2.14
N VAL A 58 -2.82 15.84 -2.19
CA VAL A 58 -3.09 17.16 -1.60
C VAL A 58 -3.08 17.11 -0.07
N CYS A 59 -3.70 16.09 0.51
CA CYS A 59 -3.92 16.00 1.96
C CYS A 59 -2.63 15.62 2.72
N ILE A 60 -1.86 14.65 2.21
CA ILE A 60 -0.73 14.05 2.93
C ILE A 60 0.60 14.11 2.18
N GLY A 61 0.65 14.72 0.97
CA GLY A 61 1.85 14.71 0.12
C GLY A 61 3.11 15.28 0.77
N ASP A 62 2.97 16.22 1.70
CA ASP A 62 4.05 16.84 2.47
C ASP A 62 4.11 16.40 3.94
N ALA A 63 3.43 15.31 4.30
CA ALA A 63 3.47 14.79 5.67
C ALA A 63 4.91 14.37 6.05
N PRO A 64 5.39 14.74 7.25
CA PRO A 64 6.77 14.45 7.66
C PRO A 64 6.99 12.96 7.99
N ASP A 65 5.96 12.27 8.42
CA ASP A 65 5.98 10.86 8.80
C ASP A 65 4.60 10.18 8.64
N ALA A 66 4.55 8.88 8.87
CA ALA A 66 3.34 8.08 8.73
C ALA A 66 2.26 8.44 9.77
N ASP A 67 2.65 8.91 10.94
CA ASP A 67 1.70 9.32 11.98
C ASP A 67 0.98 10.59 11.56
N ALA A 68 1.72 11.59 11.11
CA ALA A 68 1.16 12.83 10.58
C ALA A 68 0.29 12.57 9.33
N ALA A 69 0.73 11.70 8.42
CA ALA A 69 -0.06 11.30 7.26
C ALA A 69 -1.39 10.66 7.66
N TYR A 70 -1.35 9.73 8.61
CA TYR A 70 -2.57 9.06 9.07
C TYR A 70 -3.53 10.00 9.82
N MET A 71 -3.02 10.88 10.67
CA MET A 71 -3.85 11.89 11.35
C MET A 71 -4.56 12.79 10.34
N ARG A 72 -3.85 13.27 9.32
CA ARG A 72 -4.47 14.09 8.26
C ARG A 72 -5.55 13.32 7.48
N LEU A 73 -5.35 12.03 7.21
CA LEU A 73 -6.41 11.21 6.60
C LEU A 73 -7.65 11.09 7.49
N GLN A 74 -7.46 10.96 8.82
CA GLN A 74 -8.57 10.92 9.77
C GLN A 74 -9.35 12.23 9.77
N ASP A 75 -8.65 13.36 9.77
CA ASP A 75 -9.27 14.70 9.77
C ASP A 75 -10.06 14.98 8.47
N HIS A 76 -9.65 14.38 7.35
CA HIS A 76 -10.22 14.60 6.02
C HIS A 76 -11.03 13.40 5.46
N VAL A 77 -11.32 12.39 6.27
CA VAL A 77 -12.01 11.18 5.78
C VAL A 77 -13.33 11.49 5.07
N GLN A 78 -14.09 12.47 5.58
CA GLN A 78 -15.36 12.91 4.99
C GLN A 78 -15.17 13.60 3.63
N ASP A 79 -14.04 14.26 3.40
CA ASP A 79 -13.72 14.88 2.11
C ASP A 79 -13.48 13.80 1.05
N PHE A 80 -12.82 12.70 1.41
CA PHE A 80 -12.65 11.54 0.53
C PHE A 80 -13.98 10.90 0.15
N GLU A 81 -14.87 10.69 1.12
CA GLU A 81 -16.21 10.16 0.87
C GLU A 81 -16.99 11.06 -0.07
N THR A 82 -17.01 12.36 0.22
CA THR A 82 -17.74 13.35 -0.58
C THR A 82 -17.22 13.39 -2.03
N ALA A 83 -15.90 13.41 -2.22
CA ALA A 83 -15.30 13.43 -3.55
C ALA A 83 -15.57 12.14 -4.33
N CYS A 84 -15.47 10.98 -3.67
CA CYS A 84 -15.79 9.69 -4.27
C CYS A 84 -17.28 9.58 -4.64
N ALA A 85 -18.18 10.00 -3.75
CA ALA A 85 -19.62 9.99 -4.01
C ALA A 85 -19.99 10.94 -5.15
N ALA A 86 -19.38 12.12 -5.24
CA ALA A 86 -19.59 13.05 -6.35
C ALA A 86 -19.18 12.41 -7.68
N ARG A 87 -17.98 11.82 -7.74
CA ARG A 87 -17.50 11.15 -8.95
C ARG A 87 -18.35 9.94 -9.34
N ALA A 88 -18.77 9.14 -8.35
CA ALA A 88 -19.66 8.00 -8.60
C ALA A 88 -20.97 8.45 -9.27
N ARG A 89 -21.60 9.54 -8.77
CA ARG A 89 -22.83 10.10 -9.37
C ARG A 89 -22.61 10.61 -10.79
N GLU A 90 -21.48 11.26 -11.07
CA GLU A 90 -21.13 11.69 -12.44
C GLU A 90 -21.07 10.52 -13.41
N LEU A 91 -20.66 9.34 -12.93
CA LEU A 91 -20.60 8.09 -13.70
C LEU A 91 -21.92 7.31 -13.70
N GLY A 92 -22.98 7.87 -13.10
CA GLY A 92 -24.31 7.26 -13.07
C GLY A 92 -24.54 6.26 -11.93
N TYR A 93 -23.59 6.11 -11.00
CA TYR A 93 -23.76 5.24 -9.84
C TYR A 93 -24.54 5.97 -8.75
N THR A 94 -25.59 5.32 -8.22
CA THR A 94 -26.50 5.89 -7.20
C THR A 94 -26.47 5.15 -5.87
N GLY A 95 -25.66 4.11 -5.75
CA GLY A 95 -25.47 3.38 -4.50
C GLY A 95 -24.64 4.14 -3.47
N ASP A 96 -24.47 3.55 -2.31
CA ASP A 96 -23.74 4.14 -1.20
C ASP A 96 -22.23 4.09 -1.43
N ILE A 97 -21.55 5.14 -1.00
CA ILE A 97 -20.10 5.22 -0.90
C ILE A 97 -19.78 5.57 0.53
N SER A 98 -18.89 4.83 1.17
CA SER A 98 -18.41 5.14 2.51
C SER A 98 -16.89 5.21 2.56
N ALA A 99 -16.38 6.08 3.42
CA ALA A 99 -14.95 6.22 3.71
C ALA A 99 -14.71 6.06 5.21
N GLU A 100 -13.70 5.31 5.56
CA GLU A 100 -13.28 5.16 6.96
C GLU A 100 -11.77 5.01 7.08
N THR A 101 -11.22 5.42 8.21
CA THR A 101 -9.84 5.18 8.58
C THR A 101 -9.78 4.18 9.72
N GLY A 102 -8.79 3.30 9.69
CA GLY A 102 -8.66 2.24 10.70
C GLY A 102 -7.41 1.39 10.49
N SER A 103 -7.33 0.30 11.25
CA SER A 103 -6.37 -0.78 10.99
C SER A 103 -7.11 -1.91 10.28
N PHE A 104 -6.58 -2.32 9.14
CA PHE A 104 -7.20 -3.34 8.29
C PHE A 104 -6.17 -4.37 7.86
N GLY A 105 -6.63 -5.63 7.70
CA GLY A 105 -5.82 -6.71 7.15
C GLY A 105 -5.55 -6.53 5.66
N PHE A 106 -4.27 -6.59 5.29
CA PHE A 106 -3.82 -6.54 3.89
C PHE A 106 -3.09 -7.83 3.54
N PRO A 107 -3.31 -8.36 2.34
CA PRO A 107 -2.47 -9.45 1.83
C PRO A 107 -1.08 -8.93 1.44
N ASP A 108 -0.13 -9.84 1.25
CA ASP A 108 1.15 -9.52 0.63
C ASP A 108 0.94 -8.95 -0.78
N ARG A 109 1.71 -7.93 -1.12
CA ARG A 109 1.65 -7.26 -2.42
C ARG A 109 3.03 -6.85 -2.88
N LEU A 110 3.30 -7.13 -4.15
CA LEU A 110 4.51 -6.68 -4.81
C LEU A 110 4.24 -5.36 -5.54
N TYR A 111 5.02 -4.33 -5.23
CA TYR A 111 4.98 -3.02 -5.88
C TYR A 111 6.32 -2.78 -6.56
N GLY A 112 6.41 -3.03 -7.87
CA GLY A 112 7.71 -3.12 -8.54
C GLY A 112 8.54 -4.25 -7.93
N ASP A 113 9.69 -3.91 -7.36
CA ASP A 113 10.60 -4.86 -6.70
C ASP A 113 10.39 -4.94 -5.16
N VAL A 114 9.45 -4.16 -4.62
CA VAL A 114 9.21 -4.06 -3.18
C VAL A 114 8.06 -4.95 -2.76
N LEU A 115 8.34 -5.99 -1.98
CA LEU A 115 7.32 -6.81 -1.34
C LEU A 115 6.87 -6.13 -0.04
N VAL A 116 5.59 -5.78 0.03
CA VAL A 116 4.92 -5.37 1.26
C VAL A 116 4.21 -6.61 1.82
N PRO A 117 4.62 -7.11 2.99
CA PRO A 117 4.07 -8.35 3.54
C PRO A 117 2.61 -8.20 3.94
N ALA A 118 1.92 -9.33 4.06
CA ALA A 118 0.60 -9.39 4.67
C ALA A 118 0.67 -8.92 6.13
N GLY A 119 -0.37 -8.24 6.59
CA GLY A 119 -0.42 -7.74 7.97
C GLY A 119 -1.53 -6.74 8.18
N GLU A 120 -1.60 -6.24 9.42
CA GLU A 120 -2.49 -5.15 9.82
C GLU A 120 -1.80 -3.81 9.56
N TYR A 121 -2.46 -2.94 8.78
CA TYR A 121 -1.93 -1.63 8.44
C TYR A 121 -2.97 -0.55 8.70
N ARG A 122 -2.51 0.60 9.19
CA ARG A 122 -3.32 1.82 9.19
C ARG A 122 -3.64 2.21 7.75
N ALA A 123 -4.91 2.46 7.47
CA ALA A 123 -5.33 2.75 6.10
C ALA A 123 -6.59 3.62 6.03
N LEU A 124 -6.79 4.20 4.86
CA LEU A 124 -8.07 4.68 4.38
C LEU A 124 -8.75 3.54 3.62
N ARG A 125 -10.01 3.24 3.95
CA ARG A 125 -10.86 2.30 3.23
C ARG A 125 -12.02 3.05 2.59
N ILE A 126 -12.22 2.81 1.29
CA ILE A 126 -13.41 3.25 0.55
C ILE A 126 -14.20 2.00 0.20
N THR A 127 -15.46 1.97 0.56
CA THR A 127 -16.38 0.87 0.23
C THR A 127 -17.46 1.37 -0.72
N ILE A 128 -17.66 0.64 -1.81
CA ILE A 128 -18.67 0.91 -2.85
C ILE A 128 -19.80 -0.09 -2.64
N GLY A 129 -21.01 0.41 -2.39
CA GLY A 129 -22.19 -0.43 -2.17
C GLY A 129 -21.98 -1.47 -1.06
N SER A 130 -22.24 -2.74 -1.35
CA SER A 130 -22.08 -3.85 -0.40
C SER A 130 -20.63 -4.18 -0.05
N GLY A 131 -19.67 -3.80 -0.90
CA GLY A 131 -18.25 -4.10 -0.67
C GLY A 131 -17.91 -5.59 -0.77
N GLU A 132 -18.61 -6.36 -1.58
CA GLU A 132 -18.39 -7.80 -1.74
C GLU A 132 -17.44 -8.16 -2.89
N GLY A 133 -17.08 -7.18 -3.73
CA GLY A 133 -16.23 -7.37 -4.89
C GLY A 133 -14.73 -7.33 -4.58
N HIS A 134 -13.93 -7.59 -5.62
CA HIS A 134 -12.48 -7.56 -5.52
C HIS A 134 -11.92 -6.20 -5.13
N ASN A 135 -10.91 -6.23 -4.27
CA ASN A 135 -10.28 -5.08 -3.67
C ASN A 135 -9.14 -4.51 -4.51
N TRP A 136 -8.94 -3.20 -4.39
CA TRP A 136 -7.70 -2.54 -4.80
C TRP A 136 -6.86 -2.20 -3.56
N TRP A 137 -5.57 -2.51 -3.63
CA TRP A 137 -4.63 -2.33 -2.53
C TRP A 137 -3.50 -1.38 -2.94
N CYS A 138 -3.26 -0.33 -2.16
CA CYS A 138 -2.19 0.61 -2.43
C CYS A 138 -1.48 1.07 -1.16
N VAL A 139 -0.41 1.88 -1.32
CA VAL A 139 0.30 2.57 -0.25
C VAL A 139 0.18 4.08 -0.50
N LEU A 140 -0.35 4.81 0.47
CA LEU A 140 -0.50 6.27 0.40
C LEU A 140 0.71 6.99 0.99
N TYR A 141 1.28 6.43 2.05
CA TYR A 141 2.48 6.99 2.67
C TYR A 141 3.48 5.88 3.04
N PRO A 142 4.77 6.03 2.73
CA PRO A 142 5.31 7.00 1.77
C PRO A 142 4.66 6.79 0.39
N THR A 143 4.49 7.87 -0.40
CA THR A 143 3.70 7.82 -1.65
C THR A 143 4.31 6.85 -2.67
N LEU A 144 3.67 5.68 -2.83
CA LEU A 144 4.04 4.65 -3.82
C LEU A 144 3.19 4.71 -5.09
N CYS A 145 1.97 5.20 -4.96
CA CYS A 145 1.02 5.22 -6.06
C CYS A 145 0.86 6.65 -6.54
N VAL A 146 1.41 6.97 -7.70
CA VAL A 146 1.21 8.25 -8.39
C VAL A 146 0.44 7.98 -9.68
N ILE A 147 -0.56 8.80 -9.97
CA ILE A 147 -1.28 8.77 -11.24
C ILE A 147 -0.65 9.83 -12.12
N ASN A 148 -0.01 9.44 -13.21
CA ASN A 148 0.31 10.37 -14.29
C ASN A 148 -0.93 10.55 -15.18
N GLU A 149 -1.11 11.75 -15.75
CA GLU A 149 -2.26 12.05 -16.62
C GLU A 149 -2.35 11.09 -17.84
N GLU A 150 -1.21 10.61 -18.34
CA GLU A 150 -1.14 9.63 -19.43
C GLU A 150 -1.61 8.23 -19.01
N ASP A 151 -1.39 7.85 -17.75
CA ASP A 151 -1.79 6.56 -17.19
C ASP A 151 -3.28 6.55 -16.79
N ALA A 152 -3.86 7.72 -16.50
CA ALA A 152 -5.29 7.84 -16.20
C ALA A 152 -6.16 7.46 -17.41
N ALA A 153 -5.70 7.70 -18.63
CA ALA A 153 -6.40 7.34 -19.85
C ALA A 153 -6.29 5.84 -20.21
N SER A 154 -5.20 5.17 -19.83
CA SER A 154 -4.96 3.74 -20.11
C SER A 154 -5.43 2.80 -18.99
N GLY A 155 -5.74 3.34 -17.80
CA GLY A 155 -6.05 2.55 -16.60
C GLY A 155 -4.84 1.80 -16.02
N GLU A 156 -3.66 2.03 -16.56
CA GLU A 156 -2.41 1.43 -16.12
C GLU A 156 -1.70 2.39 -15.15
N ILE A 157 -1.47 1.95 -13.93
CA ILE A 157 -0.72 2.73 -12.93
C ILE A 157 0.75 2.38 -13.09
N ARG A 158 1.56 3.35 -13.52
CA ARG A 158 3.00 3.24 -13.34
C ARG A 158 3.33 3.55 -11.89
N TYR A 159 3.87 2.56 -11.20
CA TYR A 159 4.38 2.73 -9.84
C TYR A 159 5.68 3.55 -9.92
N TYR A 160 5.54 4.90 -10.02
CA TYR A 160 6.69 5.78 -9.91
C TYR A 160 7.02 5.95 -8.45
N SER A 161 8.05 5.24 -8.04
CA SER A 161 8.39 5.18 -6.66
C SER A 161 9.50 6.20 -6.34
N ARG A 162 9.11 7.39 -5.88
CA ARG A 162 10.01 8.15 -4.98
C ARG A 162 10.38 7.29 -3.76
N VAL A 163 9.53 6.33 -3.41
CA VAL A 163 9.78 5.34 -2.36
C VAL A 163 10.71 4.24 -2.83
N LEU A 164 10.62 3.79 -4.07
CA LEU A 164 11.61 2.85 -4.59
C LEU A 164 13.01 3.49 -4.59
N GLU A 165 13.13 4.76 -4.97
CA GLU A 165 14.38 5.51 -4.88
C GLU A 165 14.79 5.75 -3.42
N TRP A 166 13.85 6.08 -2.55
CA TRP A 166 14.10 6.27 -1.13
C TRP A 166 14.44 4.94 -0.42
N LEU A 167 13.76 3.85 -0.73
CA LEU A 167 14.10 2.50 -0.28
C LEU A 167 15.45 2.06 -0.86
N LYS A 168 15.69 2.23 -2.14
CA LYS A 168 17.00 1.96 -2.77
C LYS A 168 18.12 2.80 -2.16
N ALA A 169 17.86 4.07 -1.84
CA ALA A 169 18.84 4.92 -1.17
C ALA A 169 19.13 4.49 0.28
N ARG A 170 18.18 3.85 0.95
CA ARG A 170 18.36 3.32 2.30
C ARG A 170 18.95 1.91 2.31
N ILE A 171 18.55 1.06 1.34
CA ILE A 171 19.06 -0.30 1.16
C ILE A 171 20.42 -0.28 0.42
N GLY A 172 20.62 0.66 -0.52
CA GLY A 172 21.84 0.78 -1.31
C GLY A 172 23.07 1.33 -0.58
N GLY A 173 22.97 1.64 0.69
CA GLY A 173 24.10 2.03 1.55
C GLY A 173 24.90 0.86 2.12
N VAL A 174 24.62 -0.39 1.73
CA VAL A 174 25.24 -1.63 2.23
C VAL A 174 25.72 -2.53 1.06
N LEU A 175 26.24 -1.94 0.00
CA LEU A 175 27.04 -2.67 -1.00
C LEU A 175 28.40 -2.02 -1.14
#